data_9bff56fa1affb98f228204141cc811bb
#
_entry.id   9bff56fa1affb98f228204141cc811bb
#
_cell.length_a   1.000
_cell.length_b   1.000
_cell.length_c   1.000
_cell.angle_alpha   90.00
_cell.angle_beta   90.00
_cell.angle_gamma   90.00
#
_symmetry.space_group_name_H-M   'P 1'
#
loop_
_entity.id
_entity.type
_entity.pdbx_description
1 polymer ?
#
loop_
_entity_poly.entity_id
_entity_poly.type
_entity_poly.pdbx_seq_one_letter_code
_entity_poly.pdbx_strand_id
1 'polypeptide(L)'
;MTVLRRLLMTATTILSVLSCAGRADEYVIGISQCSEDSWRQKLKEELEMATYFNDGVTLLFASANDDSQLQQRQIDSLAASGIDLLIVSPNQYDLMSDEIDKVYDAGIPVIMFDRKTNSSKYTSFVRADNCQIGEMIGHYLAEKIGGKGNVIEIGGLKESSPAQERHEGFAKAIGQYPEINIVGFENGDWTEDSGEEAMNLILQKYHGKIDAVFGGNDRMAVGARNAIRKAGLDNEILYFGVDALPFPGNGICQVADTILTASAIYPTRGDELLLLALDILRGKDFARDVIMQSSIVTHENAEILLLQYEEVVRQSNYLKMMYSQAGAMHDSIKLQQIIIGIILLSLIVIVILLSFYIRAFVQKKNLYENLQAEKEKVERQRDELEEQRDRLIELSITGHNEDEETEQAGKDVRGDSAFIQKFTQVVEQKMDDPELSVEDISSELYMSRVQLYRRVKTLTGKSPVEMIRQMRLAKADKLLSETSLNISEIAYKVGFSSASYFTKCYRDYFNKLPRETHKI
;
A
#
# COMPACT_ATOMS: atom_id res chain seq x y z
N MET A 1 14.25 27.32 -47.67
CA MET A 1 14.59 25.91 -47.34
C MET A 1 15.55 25.75 -46.16
N THR A 2 16.59 26.56 -45.98
CA THR A 2 17.62 26.43 -44.94
C THR A 2 17.12 26.69 -43.51
N VAL A 3 16.18 27.60 -43.27
CA VAL A 3 15.65 27.91 -41.92
C VAL A 3 14.71 26.80 -41.41
N LEU A 4 13.89 26.24 -42.28
CA LEU A 4 12.97 25.14 -41.93
C LEU A 4 13.73 23.84 -41.59
N ARG A 5 14.86 23.59 -42.32
CA ARG A 5 15.73 22.45 -42.03
C ARG A 5 16.47 22.59 -40.70
N ARG A 6 16.87 23.82 -40.32
CA ARG A 6 17.47 24.11 -38.99
C ARG A 6 16.46 23.98 -37.86
N LEU A 7 15.23 24.45 -38.04
CA LEU A 7 14.14 24.28 -37.06
C LEU A 7 13.71 22.81 -36.89
N LEU A 8 13.67 22.02 -37.98
CA LEU A 8 13.42 20.56 -37.85
C LEU A 8 14.58 19.84 -37.14
N MET A 9 15.83 20.19 -37.41
CA MET A 9 16.98 19.59 -36.72
C MET A 9 17.02 19.95 -35.23
N THR A 10 16.67 21.18 -34.85
CA THR A 10 16.56 21.54 -33.42
C THR A 10 15.40 20.87 -32.73
N ALA A 11 14.27 20.70 -33.39
CA ALA A 11 13.11 19.97 -32.85
C ALA A 11 13.42 18.47 -32.66
N THR A 12 14.13 17.84 -33.60
CA THR A 12 14.57 16.44 -33.45
C THR A 12 15.61 16.26 -32.37
N THR A 13 16.53 17.21 -32.18
CA THR A 13 17.52 17.16 -31.07
C THR A 13 16.85 17.38 -29.70
N ILE A 14 15.86 18.23 -29.61
CA ILE A 14 15.07 18.42 -28.37
C ILE A 14 14.23 17.18 -28.05
N LEU A 15 13.64 16.54 -29.05
CA LEU A 15 12.89 15.28 -28.87
C LEU A 15 13.80 14.12 -28.44
N SER A 16 15.02 14.04 -28.97
CA SER A 16 15.98 13.00 -28.59
C SER A 16 16.56 13.21 -27.19
N VAL A 17 16.71 14.44 -26.71
CA VAL A 17 17.17 14.75 -25.34
C VAL A 17 16.05 14.46 -24.31
N LEU A 18 14.79 14.66 -24.67
CA LEU A 18 13.63 14.26 -23.84
C LEU A 18 13.42 12.74 -23.77
N SER A 19 13.94 11.97 -24.72
CA SER A 19 13.87 10.50 -24.77
C SER A 19 15.01 9.80 -24.00
N CYS A 20 16.01 10.52 -23.54
CA CYS A 20 17.16 10.01 -22.76
C CYS A 20 17.00 10.17 -21.25
N ALA A 21 15.79 10.30 -20.71
CA ALA A 21 15.55 9.97 -19.32
C ALA A 21 15.75 8.45 -19.21
N GLY A 22 16.86 8.01 -18.60
CA GLY A 22 17.18 6.60 -18.45
C GLY A 22 15.96 5.87 -17.91
N ARG A 23 15.51 4.85 -18.63
CA ARG A 23 14.56 3.88 -18.10
C ARG A 23 15.26 3.28 -16.88
N ALA A 24 14.69 3.42 -15.71
CA ALA A 24 15.03 2.55 -14.58
C ALA A 24 14.84 1.11 -15.09
N ASP A 25 15.78 0.22 -14.79
CA ASP A 25 15.62 -1.18 -15.11
C ASP A 25 14.30 -1.65 -14.49
N GLU A 26 13.44 -2.21 -15.30
CA GLU A 26 12.10 -2.64 -14.89
C GLU A 26 12.17 -4.13 -14.57
N TYR A 27 12.15 -4.48 -13.28
CA TYR A 27 12.23 -5.86 -12.82
C TYR A 27 10.86 -6.39 -12.40
N VAL A 28 10.57 -7.63 -12.79
CA VAL A 28 9.38 -8.36 -12.39
C VAL A 28 9.78 -9.50 -11.46
N ILE A 29 9.41 -9.42 -10.20
CA ILE A 29 9.73 -10.42 -9.18
C ILE A 29 8.48 -11.25 -8.87
N GLY A 30 8.55 -12.55 -9.09
CA GLY A 30 7.51 -13.50 -8.70
C GLY A 30 7.66 -13.91 -7.24
N ILE A 31 6.57 -13.90 -6.49
CA ILE A 31 6.53 -14.33 -5.09
C ILE A 31 5.51 -15.46 -4.95
N SER A 32 6.00 -16.68 -4.63
CA SER A 32 5.17 -17.85 -4.38
C SER A 32 5.17 -18.18 -2.88
N GLN A 33 4.02 -18.00 -2.24
CA GLN A 33 3.81 -18.31 -0.83
C GLN A 33 3.00 -19.60 -0.66
N CYS A 34 3.38 -20.43 0.31
CA CYS A 34 2.68 -21.69 0.58
C CYS A 34 1.30 -21.50 1.20
N SER A 35 1.10 -20.46 2.02
CA SER A 35 -0.16 -20.17 2.71
C SER A 35 -0.45 -18.67 2.75
N GLU A 36 -1.60 -18.32 3.30
CA GLU A 36 -2.05 -16.95 3.48
C GLU A 36 -2.46 -16.75 4.96
N ASP A 37 -1.48 -16.41 5.77
CA ASP A 37 -1.62 -16.16 7.19
C ASP A 37 -1.10 -14.77 7.57
N SER A 38 -1.29 -14.38 8.84
CA SER A 38 -0.88 -13.05 9.33
C SER A 38 0.62 -12.79 9.18
N TRP A 39 1.47 -13.84 9.30
CA TRP A 39 2.91 -13.70 9.12
C TRP A 39 3.27 -13.41 7.64
N ARG A 40 2.62 -14.10 6.71
CA ARG A 40 2.80 -13.90 5.27
C ARG A 40 2.18 -12.60 4.76
N GLN A 41 1.08 -12.19 5.38
CA GLN A 41 0.51 -10.88 5.13
C GLN A 41 1.50 -9.76 5.52
N LYS A 42 2.14 -9.87 6.69
CA LYS A 42 3.17 -8.92 7.12
C LYS A 42 4.34 -8.87 6.13
N LEU A 43 4.85 -10.04 5.69
CA LEU A 43 5.89 -10.13 4.67
C LEU A 43 5.49 -9.40 3.38
N LYS A 44 4.26 -9.63 2.91
CA LYS A 44 3.72 -8.98 1.71
C LYS A 44 3.68 -7.47 1.86
N GLU A 45 3.18 -6.96 2.98
CA GLU A 45 3.12 -5.53 3.28
C GLU A 45 4.52 -4.89 3.31
N GLU A 46 5.52 -5.57 3.88
CA GLU A 46 6.91 -5.12 3.91
C GLU A 46 7.54 -5.11 2.50
N LEU A 47 7.31 -6.14 1.69
CA LEU A 47 7.76 -6.19 0.29
C LEU A 47 7.13 -5.06 -0.54
N GLU A 48 5.80 -4.88 -0.45
CA GLU A 48 5.09 -3.81 -1.14
C GLU A 48 5.58 -2.42 -0.69
N MET A 49 5.82 -2.24 0.62
CA MET A 49 6.37 -0.99 1.13
C MET A 49 7.78 -0.72 0.58
N ALA A 50 8.62 -1.73 0.49
CA ALA A 50 9.97 -1.59 -0.02
C ALA A 50 10.01 -1.18 -1.50
N THR A 51 8.96 -1.47 -2.29
CA THR A 51 8.88 -1.02 -3.69
C THR A 51 8.73 0.50 -3.82
N TYR A 52 8.17 1.19 -2.81
CA TYR A 52 8.09 2.66 -2.84
C TYR A 52 9.45 3.34 -2.86
N PHE A 53 10.48 2.66 -2.38
CA PHE A 53 11.86 3.17 -2.36
C PHE A 53 12.73 2.62 -3.49
N ASN A 54 12.17 1.76 -4.34
CA ASN A 54 12.88 1.09 -5.42
C ASN A 54 12.03 1.16 -6.70
N ASP A 55 12.22 2.24 -7.47
CA ASP A 55 11.51 2.44 -8.73
C ASP A 55 11.83 1.31 -9.73
N GLY A 56 10.85 0.97 -10.57
CA GLY A 56 11.00 -0.02 -11.63
C GLY A 56 10.90 -1.47 -11.12
N VAL A 57 10.21 -1.72 -10.00
CA VAL A 57 9.95 -3.08 -9.47
C VAL A 57 8.46 -3.38 -9.51
N THR A 58 8.12 -4.51 -10.12
CA THR A 58 6.77 -5.08 -10.10
C THR A 58 6.79 -6.41 -9.34
N LEU A 59 5.90 -6.57 -8.36
CA LEU A 59 5.75 -7.79 -7.58
C LEU A 59 4.52 -8.56 -8.05
N LEU A 60 4.70 -9.86 -8.39
CA LEU A 60 3.61 -10.78 -8.72
C LEU A 60 3.45 -11.81 -7.61
N PHE A 61 2.38 -11.69 -6.82
CA PHE A 61 2.11 -12.59 -5.71
C PHE A 61 1.21 -13.75 -6.12
N ALA A 62 1.57 -14.95 -5.63
CA ALA A 62 0.74 -16.14 -5.68
C ALA A 62 0.75 -16.82 -4.31
N SER A 63 -0.43 -17.19 -3.79
CA SER A 63 -0.59 -17.92 -2.53
C SER A 63 -1.29 -19.25 -2.80
N ALA A 64 -0.76 -20.31 -2.23
CA ALA A 64 -1.21 -21.67 -2.49
C ALA A 64 -2.22 -22.20 -1.45
N ASN A 65 -2.50 -21.46 -0.38
CA ASN A 65 -3.44 -21.86 0.68
C ASN A 65 -3.19 -23.29 1.16
N ASP A 66 -1.91 -23.64 1.39
CA ASP A 66 -1.41 -24.94 1.83
C ASP A 66 -1.64 -26.11 0.83
N ASP A 67 -2.03 -25.82 -0.42
CA ASP A 67 -2.13 -26.80 -1.52
C ASP A 67 -0.84 -26.83 -2.33
N SER A 68 -0.04 -27.89 -2.17
CA SER A 68 1.23 -28.07 -2.90
C SER A 68 1.03 -28.16 -4.40
N GLN A 69 -0.04 -28.79 -4.89
CA GLN A 69 -0.31 -28.87 -6.31
C GLN A 69 -0.72 -27.51 -6.91
N LEU A 70 -1.43 -26.70 -6.14
CA LEU A 70 -1.71 -25.33 -6.53
C LEU A 70 -0.43 -24.52 -6.60
N GLN A 71 0.47 -24.65 -5.60
CA GLN A 71 1.75 -23.94 -5.59
C GLN A 71 2.61 -24.31 -6.80
N GLN A 72 2.70 -25.58 -7.17
CA GLN A 72 3.41 -26.04 -8.37
C GLN A 72 2.90 -25.32 -9.61
N ARG A 73 1.58 -25.32 -9.85
CA ARG A 73 0.97 -24.63 -11.00
C ARG A 73 1.20 -23.11 -10.96
N GLN A 74 1.22 -22.51 -9.79
CA GLN A 74 1.48 -21.09 -9.62
C GLN A 74 2.94 -20.73 -9.93
N ILE A 75 3.90 -21.56 -9.52
CA ILE A 75 5.33 -21.38 -9.85
C ILE A 75 5.53 -21.46 -11.38
N ASP A 76 4.93 -22.45 -12.03
CA ASP A 76 4.98 -22.56 -13.50
C ASP A 76 4.36 -21.33 -14.19
N SER A 77 3.24 -20.84 -13.67
CA SER A 77 2.57 -19.63 -14.19
C SER A 77 3.41 -18.37 -14.00
N LEU A 78 4.04 -18.20 -12.83
CA LEU A 78 4.93 -17.08 -12.57
C LEU A 78 6.14 -17.12 -13.52
N ALA A 79 6.78 -18.27 -13.69
CA ALA A 79 7.89 -18.43 -14.61
C ALA A 79 7.48 -18.12 -16.08
N ALA A 80 6.30 -18.60 -16.50
CA ALA A 80 5.75 -18.30 -17.82
C ALA A 80 5.37 -16.82 -18.03
N SER A 81 5.14 -16.06 -16.95
CA SER A 81 4.84 -14.63 -17.01
C SER A 81 6.06 -13.77 -17.28
N GLY A 82 7.26 -14.35 -17.37
CA GLY A 82 8.51 -13.65 -17.66
C GLY A 82 9.06 -12.88 -16.45
N ILE A 83 9.01 -13.49 -15.28
CA ILE A 83 9.66 -12.94 -14.07
C ILE A 83 11.19 -12.97 -14.22
N ASP A 84 11.84 -11.96 -13.64
CA ASP A 84 13.30 -11.86 -13.62
C ASP A 84 13.92 -12.61 -12.43
N LEU A 85 13.14 -12.84 -11.36
CA LEU A 85 13.55 -13.55 -10.16
C LEU A 85 12.32 -14.17 -9.47
N LEU A 86 12.48 -15.36 -8.90
CA LEU A 86 11.47 -16.01 -8.07
C LEU A 86 11.88 -15.96 -6.58
N ILE A 87 10.99 -15.45 -5.72
CA ILE A 87 11.03 -15.64 -4.28
C ILE A 87 10.02 -16.74 -3.93
N VAL A 88 10.43 -17.80 -3.27
CA VAL A 88 9.55 -18.91 -2.96
C VAL A 88 9.69 -19.40 -1.53
N SER A 89 8.53 -19.55 -0.85
CA SER A 89 8.40 -20.27 0.42
C SER A 89 7.66 -21.57 0.13
N PRO A 90 8.37 -22.71 0.00
CA PRO A 90 7.75 -23.97 -0.42
C PRO A 90 6.84 -24.54 0.65
N ASN A 91 5.71 -25.14 0.24
CA ASN A 91 4.76 -25.74 1.17
C ASN A 91 5.36 -26.97 1.86
N GLN A 92 5.96 -27.86 1.09
CA GLN A 92 6.53 -29.10 1.59
C GLN A 92 7.98 -29.32 1.10
N TYR A 93 8.76 -29.98 1.94
CA TYR A 93 10.18 -30.17 1.74
C TYR A 93 10.53 -30.97 0.47
N ASP A 94 9.82 -32.09 0.22
CA ASP A 94 10.12 -32.99 -0.89
C ASP A 94 9.34 -32.69 -2.17
N LEU A 95 8.08 -32.25 -2.05
CA LEU A 95 7.18 -32.13 -3.20
C LEU A 95 7.43 -30.90 -4.07
N MET A 96 8.17 -29.92 -3.59
CA MET A 96 8.32 -28.63 -4.29
C MET A 96 9.62 -28.49 -5.07
N SER A 97 10.53 -29.46 -4.93
CA SER A 97 11.88 -29.36 -5.51
C SER A 97 11.89 -29.31 -7.02
N ASP A 98 11.12 -30.16 -7.68
CA ASP A 98 11.17 -30.29 -9.14
C ASP A 98 10.74 -29.02 -9.87
N GLU A 99 9.69 -28.33 -9.39
CA GLU A 99 9.20 -27.10 -10.00
C GLU A 99 10.15 -25.93 -9.76
N ILE A 100 10.71 -25.85 -8.55
CA ILE A 100 11.70 -24.81 -8.21
C ILE A 100 12.98 -25.02 -9.00
N ASP A 101 13.43 -26.27 -9.13
CA ASP A 101 14.60 -26.65 -9.92
C ASP A 101 14.45 -26.30 -11.41
N LYS A 102 13.26 -26.48 -11.98
CA LYS A 102 12.96 -26.08 -13.37
C LYS A 102 13.15 -24.57 -13.57
N VAL A 103 12.68 -23.75 -12.62
CA VAL A 103 12.84 -22.30 -12.69
C VAL A 103 14.31 -21.90 -12.62
N TYR A 104 15.06 -22.52 -11.69
CA TYR A 104 16.50 -22.27 -11.54
C TYR A 104 17.29 -22.72 -12.79
N ASP A 105 17.00 -23.91 -13.33
CA ASP A 105 17.64 -24.46 -14.53
C ASP A 105 17.32 -23.64 -15.79
N ALA A 106 16.17 -22.94 -15.80
CA ALA A 106 15.82 -21.98 -16.86
C ALA A 106 16.63 -20.67 -16.77
N GLY A 107 17.49 -20.51 -15.76
CA GLY A 107 18.35 -19.35 -15.56
C GLY A 107 17.68 -18.20 -14.80
N ILE A 108 16.49 -18.41 -14.22
CA ILE A 108 15.81 -17.44 -13.36
C ILE A 108 16.38 -17.61 -11.95
N PRO A 109 16.97 -16.56 -11.34
CA PRO A 109 17.44 -16.61 -9.96
C PRO A 109 16.30 -16.97 -9.00
N VAL A 110 16.60 -17.82 -8.01
CA VAL A 110 15.63 -18.27 -7.02
C VAL A 110 16.11 -17.87 -5.62
N ILE A 111 15.31 -17.14 -4.89
CA ILE A 111 15.47 -16.95 -3.45
C ILE A 111 14.50 -17.85 -2.72
N MET A 112 15.06 -18.83 -2.00
CA MET A 112 14.29 -19.58 -1.02
C MET A 112 14.05 -18.70 0.21
N PHE A 113 12.84 -18.69 0.73
CA PHE A 113 12.50 -17.87 1.88
C PHE A 113 11.73 -18.68 2.92
N ASP A 114 12.09 -18.51 4.22
CA ASP A 114 11.45 -19.19 5.36
C ASP A 114 11.69 -20.72 5.33
N ARG A 115 11.21 -21.40 4.33
CA ARG A 115 11.27 -22.86 4.16
C ARG A 115 12.23 -23.25 3.05
N LYS A 116 12.80 -24.44 3.15
CA LYS A 116 13.68 -25.03 2.12
C LYS A 116 13.07 -26.30 1.55
N THR A 117 13.60 -26.74 0.43
CA THR A 117 13.38 -28.07 -0.14
C THR A 117 14.61 -28.96 0.06
N ASN A 118 14.56 -30.22 -0.39
CA ASN A 118 15.72 -31.13 -0.44
C ASN A 118 16.70 -30.79 -1.56
N SER A 119 16.39 -29.81 -2.43
CA SER A 119 17.27 -29.35 -3.51
C SER A 119 18.30 -28.32 -3.02
N SER A 120 19.44 -28.26 -3.71
CA SER A 120 20.46 -27.22 -3.56
C SER A 120 20.43 -26.16 -4.68
N LYS A 121 19.44 -26.24 -5.60
CA LYS A 121 19.30 -25.31 -6.72
C LYS A 121 18.54 -24.06 -6.30
N TYR A 122 19.25 -23.14 -5.70
CA TYR A 122 18.78 -21.80 -5.36
C TYR A 122 19.95 -20.81 -5.39
N THR A 123 19.63 -19.56 -5.63
CA THR A 123 20.59 -18.46 -5.67
C THR A 123 20.92 -17.98 -4.26
N SER A 124 19.90 -17.77 -3.44
CA SER A 124 20.05 -17.42 -2.02
C SER A 124 18.95 -18.05 -1.17
N PHE A 125 19.24 -18.29 0.10
CA PHE A 125 18.28 -18.76 1.09
C PHE A 125 18.24 -17.82 2.30
N VAL A 126 17.07 -17.22 2.52
CA VAL A 126 16.81 -16.28 3.63
C VAL A 126 15.90 -16.96 4.64
N ARG A 127 16.35 -17.06 5.88
CA ARG A 127 15.61 -17.77 6.93
C ARG A 127 15.97 -17.26 8.33
N ALA A 128 15.15 -17.56 9.30
CA ALA A 128 15.58 -17.58 10.69
C ALA A 128 16.26 -18.92 11.02
N ASP A 129 17.07 -18.95 12.06
CA ASP A 129 17.62 -20.20 12.61
C ASP A 129 16.58 -20.86 13.52
N ASN A 130 15.77 -21.75 12.92
CA ASN A 130 14.70 -22.44 13.64
C ASN A 130 15.22 -23.37 14.76
N CYS A 131 16.41 -23.97 14.58
CA CYS A 131 17.02 -24.76 15.63
C CYS A 131 17.39 -23.86 16.84
N GLN A 132 18.02 -22.71 16.57
CA GLN A 132 18.33 -21.74 17.61
C GLN A 132 17.07 -21.20 18.30
N ILE A 133 15.98 -20.96 17.55
CA ILE A 133 14.70 -20.54 18.13
C ILE A 133 14.14 -21.60 19.07
N GLY A 134 14.13 -22.86 18.63
CA GLY A 134 13.72 -23.99 19.49
C GLY A 134 14.57 -24.10 20.75
N GLU A 135 15.91 -24.01 20.62
CA GLU A 135 16.82 -24.01 21.75
C GLU A 135 16.55 -22.85 22.71
N MET A 136 16.37 -21.65 22.19
CA MET A 136 16.16 -20.44 22.98
C MET A 136 14.84 -20.52 23.78
N ILE A 137 13.74 -20.97 23.16
CA ILE A 137 12.48 -21.18 23.87
C ILE A 137 12.59 -22.31 24.87
N GLY A 138 13.27 -23.43 24.54
CA GLY A 138 13.46 -24.56 25.43
C GLY A 138 14.21 -24.17 26.70
N HIS A 139 15.30 -23.41 26.57
CA HIS A 139 16.05 -22.91 27.74
C HIS A 139 15.21 -21.92 28.56
N TYR A 140 14.52 -21.01 27.94
CA TYR A 140 13.68 -20.03 28.63
C TYR A 140 12.49 -20.71 29.36
N LEU A 141 11.85 -21.69 28.72
CA LEU A 141 10.81 -22.50 29.33
C LEU A 141 11.37 -23.25 30.55
N ALA A 142 12.52 -23.93 30.42
CA ALA A 142 13.15 -24.66 31.51
C ALA A 142 13.48 -23.75 32.70
N GLU A 143 13.99 -22.54 32.45
CA GLU A 143 14.21 -21.53 33.48
C GLU A 143 12.91 -21.18 34.21
N LYS A 144 11.84 -20.91 33.48
CA LYS A 144 10.55 -20.50 34.05
C LYS A 144 9.88 -21.57 34.90
N ILE A 145 10.04 -22.85 34.55
CA ILE A 145 9.53 -23.97 35.39
C ILE A 145 10.53 -24.45 36.44
N GLY A 146 11.67 -23.75 36.59
CA GLY A 146 12.68 -24.09 37.59
C GLY A 146 13.45 -25.37 37.29
N GLY A 147 13.64 -25.74 36.05
CA GLY A 147 14.44 -26.87 35.57
C GLY A 147 13.80 -28.24 35.76
N LYS A 148 12.53 -28.33 36.16
CA LYS A 148 11.79 -29.57 36.39
C LYS A 148 10.33 -29.44 36.08
N GLY A 149 9.71 -30.50 35.56
CA GLY A 149 8.27 -30.53 35.29
C GLY A 149 7.93 -31.33 34.05
N ASN A 150 6.65 -31.32 33.72
CA ASN A 150 6.10 -32.03 32.57
C ASN A 150 5.69 -31.03 31.48
N VAL A 151 6.25 -31.19 30.31
CA VAL A 151 6.09 -30.29 29.18
C VAL A 151 5.39 -31.00 28.02
N ILE A 152 4.49 -30.30 27.37
CA ILE A 152 3.90 -30.73 26.12
C ILE A 152 4.44 -29.89 24.99
N GLU A 153 4.72 -30.51 23.85
CA GLU A 153 5.09 -29.84 22.63
C GLU A 153 4.02 -30.08 21.56
N ILE A 154 3.53 -28.98 20.93
CA ILE A 154 2.69 -29.00 19.74
C ILE A 154 3.57 -28.58 18.57
N GLY A 155 4.05 -29.54 17.80
CA GLY A 155 4.87 -29.32 16.62
C GLY A 155 4.10 -28.64 15.50
N GLY A 156 4.82 -28.02 14.55
CA GLY A 156 4.23 -27.46 13.34
C GLY A 156 3.92 -28.51 12.28
N LEU A 157 3.65 -28.06 11.05
CA LEU A 157 3.40 -28.94 9.91
C LEU A 157 4.59 -29.87 9.70
N LYS A 158 4.36 -31.17 9.83
CA LYS A 158 5.38 -32.23 9.91
C LYS A 158 6.38 -32.22 8.75
N GLU A 159 5.91 -31.92 7.54
CA GLU A 159 6.70 -31.89 6.32
C GLU A 159 7.39 -30.55 6.06
N SER A 160 7.33 -29.61 7.00
CA SER A 160 8.00 -28.31 6.86
C SER A 160 9.33 -28.27 7.62
N SER A 161 10.35 -27.68 6.99
CA SER A 161 11.67 -27.54 7.61
C SER A 161 11.65 -26.71 8.92
N PRO A 162 10.87 -25.61 9.06
CA PRO A 162 10.80 -24.91 10.34
C PRO A 162 10.26 -25.76 11.50
N ALA A 163 9.29 -26.63 11.24
CA ALA A 163 8.74 -27.50 12.30
C ALA A 163 9.77 -28.50 12.80
N GLN A 164 10.48 -29.15 11.88
CA GLN A 164 11.52 -30.13 12.20
C GLN A 164 12.68 -29.47 12.96
N GLU A 165 13.20 -28.37 12.45
CA GLU A 165 14.33 -27.66 13.04
C GLU A 165 13.99 -27.07 14.43
N ARG A 166 12.76 -26.53 14.64
CA ARG A 166 12.31 -26.05 15.96
C ARG A 166 12.20 -27.18 16.96
N HIS A 167 11.63 -28.31 16.55
CA HIS A 167 11.54 -29.50 17.38
C HIS A 167 12.95 -30.01 17.81
N GLU A 168 13.88 -30.14 16.86
CA GLU A 168 15.27 -30.54 17.14
C GLU A 168 15.92 -29.60 18.14
N GLY A 169 15.80 -28.28 17.93
CA GLY A 169 16.36 -27.29 18.85
C GLY A 169 15.72 -27.33 20.23
N PHE A 170 14.40 -27.44 20.30
CA PHE A 170 13.68 -27.54 21.56
C PHE A 170 14.06 -28.83 22.34
N ALA A 171 14.01 -29.97 21.66
CA ALA A 171 14.41 -31.25 22.27
C ALA A 171 15.87 -31.25 22.78
N LYS A 172 16.77 -30.63 22.01
CA LYS A 172 18.18 -30.46 22.40
C LYS A 172 18.33 -29.60 23.66
N ALA A 173 17.58 -28.51 23.77
CA ALA A 173 17.59 -27.66 24.95
C ALA A 173 17.02 -28.38 26.17
N ILE A 174 15.82 -28.96 26.05
CA ILE A 174 15.15 -29.70 27.14
C ILE A 174 15.97 -30.89 27.60
N GLY A 175 16.67 -31.58 26.69
CA GLY A 175 17.56 -32.70 27.01
C GLY A 175 18.69 -32.34 27.98
N GLN A 176 19.00 -31.07 28.21
CA GLN A 176 19.97 -30.61 29.21
C GLN A 176 19.38 -30.52 30.62
N TYR A 177 18.06 -30.67 30.78
CA TYR A 177 17.35 -30.60 32.06
C TYR A 177 16.73 -31.96 32.40
N PRO A 178 17.44 -32.85 33.12
CA PRO A 178 17.03 -34.24 33.30
C PRO A 178 15.75 -34.42 34.13
N GLU A 179 15.29 -33.38 34.83
CA GLU A 179 14.02 -33.40 35.58
C GLU A 179 12.84 -32.82 34.80
N ILE A 180 13.05 -32.43 33.52
CA ILE A 180 11.97 -32.04 32.61
C ILE A 180 11.62 -33.22 31.70
N ASN A 181 10.33 -33.57 31.64
CA ASN A 181 9.83 -34.65 30.82
C ASN A 181 8.93 -34.08 29.71
N ILE A 182 9.21 -34.39 28.47
CA ILE A 182 8.26 -34.17 27.39
C ILE A 182 7.24 -35.29 27.44
N VAL A 183 6.06 -35.02 27.96
CA VAL A 183 5.00 -36.01 28.21
C VAL A 183 3.98 -36.12 27.09
N GLY A 184 4.04 -35.27 26.11
CA GLY A 184 3.19 -35.29 24.92
C GLY A 184 3.79 -34.53 23.77
N PHE A 185 3.64 -35.09 22.56
CA PHE A 185 4.02 -34.47 21.30
C PHE A 185 3.00 -34.85 20.23
N GLU A 186 2.43 -33.85 19.56
CA GLU A 186 1.62 -34.03 18.37
C GLU A 186 1.90 -32.87 17.41
N ASN A 187 1.72 -33.09 16.12
CA ASN A 187 1.89 -32.03 15.11
C ASN A 187 0.58 -31.32 14.83
N GLY A 188 0.60 -30.02 14.63
CA GLY A 188 -0.43 -29.22 14.03
C GLY A 188 -0.08 -28.82 12.59
N ASP A 189 -0.82 -27.84 12.06
CA ASP A 189 -0.66 -27.29 10.71
C ASP A 189 -0.48 -25.75 10.72
N TRP A 190 0.01 -25.19 11.82
CA TRP A 190 0.21 -23.77 12.08
C TRP A 190 -1.08 -22.99 12.43
N THR A 191 -2.24 -23.62 12.46
CA THR A 191 -3.50 -22.98 12.85
C THR A 191 -3.81 -23.14 14.34
N GLU A 192 -4.66 -22.26 14.88
CA GLU A 192 -5.14 -22.36 16.26
C GLU A 192 -5.97 -23.63 16.46
N ASP A 193 -6.83 -23.94 15.49
CA ASP A 193 -7.69 -25.15 15.54
C ASP A 193 -6.85 -26.42 15.59
N SER A 194 -5.80 -26.53 14.78
CA SER A 194 -4.91 -27.70 14.82
C SER A 194 -4.13 -27.80 16.12
N GLY A 195 -3.76 -26.67 16.73
CA GLY A 195 -3.16 -26.66 18.07
C GLY A 195 -4.14 -27.16 19.14
N GLU A 196 -5.41 -26.79 19.06
CA GLU A 196 -6.46 -27.31 19.93
C GLU A 196 -6.70 -28.81 19.72
N GLU A 197 -6.78 -29.27 18.47
CA GLU A 197 -6.94 -30.70 18.13
C GLU A 197 -5.76 -31.53 18.62
N ALA A 198 -4.52 -31.11 18.36
CA ALA A 198 -3.32 -31.79 18.81
C ALA A 198 -3.28 -31.91 20.34
N MET A 199 -3.62 -30.84 21.05
CA MET A 199 -3.71 -30.87 22.50
C MET A 199 -4.79 -31.82 22.99
N ASN A 200 -5.97 -31.83 22.37
CA ASN A 200 -7.05 -32.77 22.71
C ASN A 200 -6.61 -34.23 22.54
N LEU A 201 -5.83 -34.56 21.50
CA LEU A 201 -5.27 -35.90 21.29
C LEU A 201 -4.28 -36.28 22.41
N ILE A 202 -3.48 -35.33 22.88
CA ILE A 202 -2.54 -35.55 23.98
C ILE A 202 -3.31 -35.74 25.28
N LEU A 203 -4.32 -34.93 25.58
CA LEU A 203 -5.12 -35.01 26.79
C LEU A 203 -5.90 -36.34 26.90
N GLN A 204 -6.22 -36.99 25.79
CA GLN A 204 -6.81 -38.34 25.80
C GLN A 204 -5.84 -39.43 26.28
N LYS A 205 -4.54 -39.20 26.10
CA LYS A 205 -3.47 -40.18 26.44
C LYS A 205 -2.78 -39.86 27.74
N TYR A 206 -2.66 -38.59 28.09
CA TYR A 206 -1.92 -38.10 29.25
C TYR A 206 -2.87 -37.36 30.23
N HIS A 207 -2.92 -37.85 31.45
CA HIS A 207 -3.79 -37.33 32.53
C HIS A 207 -2.99 -36.79 33.73
N GLY A 208 -1.68 -36.64 33.59
CA GLY A 208 -0.80 -36.10 34.63
C GLY A 208 -0.79 -34.58 34.68
N LYS A 209 -0.01 -34.05 35.61
CA LYS A 209 0.20 -32.60 35.71
C LYS A 209 0.98 -32.11 34.51
N ILE A 210 0.55 -30.99 33.94
CA ILE A 210 1.22 -30.26 32.89
C ILE A 210 1.76 -28.97 33.50
N ASP A 211 3.04 -28.66 33.32
CA ASP A 211 3.66 -27.44 33.84
C ASP A 211 3.87 -26.40 32.75
N ALA A 212 4.14 -26.84 31.53
CA ALA A 212 4.26 -25.91 30.37
C ALA A 212 3.86 -26.56 29.05
N VAL A 213 3.51 -25.71 28.09
CA VAL A 213 3.21 -26.07 26.70
C VAL A 213 4.08 -25.20 25.78
N PHE A 214 4.76 -25.84 24.85
CA PHE A 214 5.41 -25.18 23.72
C PHE A 214 4.60 -25.43 22.45
N GLY A 215 4.08 -24.39 21.83
CA GLY A 215 3.51 -24.43 20.50
C GLY A 215 4.54 -24.03 19.45
N GLY A 216 4.64 -24.78 18.36
CA GLY A 216 5.53 -24.46 17.25
C GLY A 216 5.29 -23.07 16.65
N ASN A 217 4.08 -22.49 16.87
CA ASN A 217 3.83 -21.05 16.74
C ASN A 217 2.83 -20.58 17.81
N ASP A 218 2.60 -19.25 17.87
CA ASP A 218 1.72 -18.61 18.85
C ASP A 218 0.26 -19.10 18.72
N ARG A 219 -0.23 -19.25 17.50
CA ARG A 219 -1.61 -19.71 17.25
C ARG A 219 -1.85 -21.11 17.80
N MET A 220 -0.93 -22.05 17.55
CA MET A 220 -1.04 -23.41 18.10
C MET A 220 -0.88 -23.44 19.62
N ALA A 221 -0.02 -22.57 20.19
CA ALA A 221 0.09 -22.43 21.64
C ALA A 221 -1.24 -21.96 22.28
N VAL A 222 -1.91 -21.00 21.64
CA VAL A 222 -3.25 -20.52 22.06
C VAL A 222 -4.30 -21.60 21.87
N GLY A 223 -4.30 -22.33 20.77
CA GLY A 223 -5.20 -23.47 20.54
C GLY A 223 -5.04 -24.54 21.62
N ALA A 224 -3.79 -24.89 21.95
CA ALA A 224 -3.50 -25.81 23.05
C ALA A 224 -4.03 -25.30 24.39
N ARG A 225 -3.85 -24.02 24.69
CA ARG A 225 -4.43 -23.37 25.88
C ARG A 225 -5.94 -23.46 25.91
N ASN A 226 -6.60 -23.26 24.78
CA ASN A 226 -8.07 -23.37 24.66
C ASN A 226 -8.56 -24.78 24.96
N ALA A 227 -7.88 -25.83 24.45
CA ALA A 227 -8.19 -27.22 24.78
C ALA A 227 -8.08 -27.51 26.28
N ILE A 228 -6.98 -27.08 26.90
CA ILE A 228 -6.69 -27.25 28.32
C ILE A 228 -7.77 -26.55 29.17
N ARG A 229 -8.15 -25.32 28.83
CA ARG A 229 -9.21 -24.57 29.52
C ARG A 229 -10.59 -25.25 29.39
N LYS A 230 -10.94 -25.74 28.20
CA LYS A 230 -12.16 -26.50 27.97
C LYS A 230 -12.19 -27.80 28.80
N ALA A 231 -11.04 -28.41 29.03
CA ALA A 231 -10.88 -29.58 29.90
C ALA A 231 -10.89 -29.25 31.40
N GLY A 232 -10.94 -27.97 31.79
CA GLY A 232 -10.92 -27.56 33.20
C GLY A 232 -9.57 -27.74 33.89
N LEU A 233 -8.47 -27.78 33.13
CA LEU A 233 -7.10 -28.06 33.61
C LEU A 233 -6.20 -26.82 33.65
N ASP A 234 -6.72 -25.62 33.38
CA ASP A 234 -5.95 -24.37 33.22
C ASP A 234 -5.51 -23.78 34.59
N ASN A 235 -4.69 -24.52 35.31
CA ASN A 235 -4.11 -24.11 36.60
C ASN A 235 -2.60 -23.96 36.47
N GLU A 236 -2.11 -22.72 36.43
CA GLU A 236 -0.69 -22.36 36.49
C GLU A 236 0.19 -22.95 35.35
N ILE A 237 -0.39 -23.29 34.20
CA ILE A 237 0.33 -23.78 33.03
C ILE A 237 0.95 -22.61 32.25
N LEU A 238 2.23 -22.70 31.92
CA LEU A 238 2.94 -21.70 31.11
C LEU A 238 2.87 -22.06 29.63
N TYR A 239 2.62 -21.05 28.77
CA TYR A 239 2.46 -21.24 27.33
C TYR A 239 3.52 -20.44 26.57
N PHE A 240 4.21 -21.14 25.66
CA PHE A 240 5.29 -20.58 24.86
C PHE A 240 4.99 -20.76 23.37
N GLY A 241 5.29 -19.74 22.57
CA GLY A 241 5.05 -19.75 21.13
C GLY A 241 6.23 -19.24 20.33
N VAL A 242 6.00 -19.10 19.05
CA VAL A 242 6.90 -18.51 18.07
C VAL A 242 6.04 -17.70 17.11
N ASP A 243 6.55 -16.70 16.48
CA ASP A 243 6.12 -15.69 15.54
C ASP A 243 6.19 -14.30 16.18
N ALA A 244 5.64 -14.12 17.38
CA ALA A 244 5.58 -12.83 18.08
C ALA A 244 5.13 -11.69 17.16
N LEU A 245 4.02 -11.92 16.44
CA LEU A 245 3.46 -10.88 15.55
C LEU A 245 2.88 -9.73 16.38
N PRO A 246 3.12 -8.48 15.95
CA PRO A 246 2.69 -7.30 16.71
C PRO A 246 1.25 -6.86 16.46
N PHE A 247 0.48 -7.63 15.69
CA PHE A 247 -0.92 -7.30 15.37
C PHE A 247 -1.84 -7.51 16.58
N PRO A 248 -2.96 -6.77 16.69
CA PRO A 248 -3.96 -7.00 17.73
C PRO A 248 -4.39 -8.48 17.80
N GLY A 249 -4.38 -9.03 19.00
CA GLY A 249 -4.75 -10.43 19.24
C GLY A 249 -3.70 -11.47 18.81
N ASN A 250 -2.50 -11.05 18.39
CA ASN A 250 -1.40 -11.95 18.00
C ASN A 250 -0.23 -11.84 19.00
N GLY A 251 0.73 -12.72 18.84
CA GLY A 251 1.94 -12.95 19.59
C GLY A 251 2.35 -11.94 20.66
N ILE A 252 2.83 -10.74 20.27
CA ILE A 252 3.28 -9.75 21.25
C ILE A 252 2.13 -9.27 22.15
N CYS A 253 0.93 -9.04 21.58
CA CYS A 253 -0.25 -8.69 22.37
C CYS A 253 -0.65 -9.83 23.32
N GLN A 254 -0.58 -11.09 22.86
CA GLN A 254 -0.89 -12.25 23.69
C GLN A 254 0.11 -12.43 24.85
N VAL A 255 1.37 -12.05 24.66
CA VAL A 255 2.37 -12.01 25.75
C VAL A 255 2.07 -10.84 26.70
N ALA A 256 1.76 -9.66 26.18
CA ALA A 256 1.38 -8.51 27.01
C ALA A 256 0.12 -8.79 27.84
N ASP A 257 -0.86 -9.49 27.28
CA ASP A 257 -2.11 -9.90 27.93
C ASP A 257 -1.96 -11.16 28.81
N THR A 258 -0.75 -11.68 28.97
CA THR A 258 -0.47 -12.91 29.73
C THR A 258 -1.21 -14.16 29.24
N ILE A 259 -1.61 -14.17 27.99
CA ILE A 259 -2.17 -15.37 27.32
C ILE A 259 -1.04 -16.35 27.02
N LEU A 260 0.08 -15.84 26.53
CA LEU A 260 1.36 -16.52 26.40
C LEU A 260 2.33 -16.01 27.45
N THR A 261 3.18 -16.89 27.96
CA THR A 261 4.27 -16.55 28.89
C THR A 261 5.40 -15.85 28.13
N ALA A 262 5.69 -16.34 26.94
CA ALA A 262 6.66 -15.75 26.03
C ALA A 262 6.45 -16.27 24.60
N SER A 263 6.97 -15.52 23.63
CA SER A 263 7.04 -15.92 22.23
C SER A 263 8.39 -15.54 21.63
N ALA A 264 8.93 -16.37 20.73
CA ALA A 264 10.11 -15.98 19.96
C ALA A 264 9.72 -15.22 18.71
N ILE A 265 10.41 -14.11 18.44
CA ILE A 265 10.22 -13.36 17.20
C ILE A 265 10.64 -14.25 16.02
N TYR A 266 9.73 -14.42 15.05
CA TYR A 266 10.03 -14.99 13.76
C TYR A 266 9.98 -13.87 12.70
N PRO A 267 11.15 -13.32 12.31
CA PRO A 267 11.19 -12.11 11.49
C PRO A 267 10.73 -12.37 10.06
N THR A 268 10.08 -11.37 9.44
CA THR A 268 9.67 -11.39 8.04
C THR A 268 10.68 -10.69 7.13
N ARG A 269 11.11 -9.47 7.49
CA ARG A 269 12.13 -8.68 6.78
C ARG A 269 11.93 -8.62 5.26
N GLY A 270 10.70 -8.35 4.81
CA GLY A 270 10.39 -8.20 3.39
C GLY A 270 11.17 -7.07 2.71
N ASP A 271 11.54 -6.04 3.47
CA ASP A 271 12.41 -4.95 3.04
C ASP A 271 13.82 -5.45 2.63
N GLU A 272 14.45 -6.23 3.48
CA GLU A 272 15.78 -6.82 3.19
C GLU A 272 15.70 -7.88 2.08
N LEU A 273 14.61 -8.64 2.04
CA LEU A 273 14.37 -9.64 1.00
C LEU A 273 14.26 -9.01 -0.39
N LEU A 274 13.55 -7.88 -0.51
CA LEU A 274 13.49 -7.13 -1.76
C LEU A 274 14.86 -6.54 -2.15
N LEU A 275 15.60 -5.98 -1.19
CA LEU A 275 16.93 -5.45 -1.46
C LEU A 275 17.89 -6.55 -1.93
N LEU A 276 17.86 -7.72 -1.32
CA LEU A 276 18.63 -8.89 -1.76
C LEU A 276 18.26 -9.30 -3.19
N ALA A 277 16.97 -9.36 -3.52
CA ALA A 277 16.51 -9.68 -4.87
C ALA A 277 17.05 -8.67 -5.90
N LEU A 278 17.01 -7.40 -5.57
CA LEU A 278 17.55 -6.33 -6.43
C LEU A 278 19.08 -6.38 -6.55
N ASP A 279 19.79 -6.73 -5.49
CA ASP A 279 21.25 -6.87 -5.56
C ASP A 279 21.64 -8.06 -6.45
N ILE A 280 20.91 -9.18 -6.39
CA ILE A 280 21.07 -10.31 -7.31
C ILE A 280 20.82 -9.89 -8.76
N LEU A 281 19.69 -9.23 -9.03
CA LEU A 281 19.30 -8.79 -10.38
C LEU A 281 20.26 -7.76 -10.97
N ARG A 282 20.86 -6.93 -10.13
CA ARG A 282 21.86 -5.92 -10.52
C ARG A 282 23.29 -6.45 -10.58
N GLY A 283 23.50 -7.76 -10.34
CA GLY A 283 24.80 -8.40 -10.38
C GLY A 283 25.77 -7.94 -9.30
N LYS A 284 25.26 -7.46 -8.16
CA LYS A 284 26.08 -7.10 -7.00
C LYS A 284 26.42 -8.34 -6.17
N ASP A 285 27.36 -8.19 -5.26
CA ASP A 285 27.68 -9.23 -4.29
C ASP A 285 26.50 -9.45 -3.32
N PHE A 286 26.18 -10.72 -3.05
CA PHE A 286 25.12 -11.11 -2.13
C PHE A 286 25.52 -12.36 -1.33
N ALA A 287 24.90 -12.55 -0.18
CA ALA A 287 25.08 -13.75 0.63
C ALA A 287 24.18 -14.88 0.11
N ARG A 288 24.73 -16.09 0.00
CA ARG A 288 23.95 -17.28 -0.38
C ARG A 288 23.02 -17.75 0.73
N ASP A 289 23.47 -17.63 2.00
CA ASP A 289 22.68 -17.96 3.19
C ASP A 289 22.58 -16.70 4.05
N VAL A 290 21.35 -16.24 4.30
CA VAL A 290 21.03 -15.09 5.13
C VAL A 290 20.23 -15.56 6.33
N ILE A 291 20.82 -15.45 7.51
CA ILE A 291 20.18 -15.86 8.77
C ILE A 291 19.69 -14.60 9.50
N MET A 292 18.39 -14.49 9.61
CA MET A 292 17.73 -13.40 10.34
C MET A 292 17.80 -13.68 11.85
N GLN A 293 18.06 -12.64 12.63
CA GLN A 293 18.17 -12.75 14.09
C GLN A 293 16.79 -12.85 14.74
N SER A 294 16.70 -13.67 15.77
CA SER A 294 15.51 -13.83 16.62
C SER A 294 15.79 -13.39 18.06
N SER A 295 14.75 -13.15 18.83
CA SER A 295 14.80 -12.81 20.24
C SER A 295 13.51 -13.26 20.93
N ILE A 296 13.51 -13.34 22.26
CA ILE A 296 12.32 -13.69 23.04
C ILE A 296 11.57 -12.42 23.43
N VAL A 297 10.26 -12.45 23.19
CA VAL A 297 9.29 -11.51 23.75
C VAL A 297 8.79 -12.07 25.06
N THR A 298 8.92 -11.28 26.10
CA THR A 298 8.44 -11.56 27.46
C THR A 298 7.47 -10.45 27.88
N HIS A 299 6.77 -10.65 28.99
CA HIS A 299 5.87 -9.63 29.51
C HIS A 299 6.60 -8.29 29.78
N GLU A 300 7.88 -8.34 30.19
CA GLU A 300 8.67 -7.16 30.51
C GLU A 300 9.03 -6.31 29.30
N ASN A 301 9.12 -6.88 28.10
CA ASN A 301 9.50 -6.15 26.87
C ASN A 301 8.35 -6.00 25.86
N ALA A 302 7.24 -6.71 26.03
CA ALA A 302 6.14 -6.74 25.07
C ALA A 302 5.54 -5.35 24.82
N GLU A 303 5.26 -4.58 25.88
CA GLU A 303 4.69 -3.24 25.73
C GLU A 303 5.62 -2.28 24.96
N ILE A 304 6.93 -2.36 25.21
CA ILE A 304 7.94 -1.53 24.51
C ILE A 304 7.97 -1.91 23.04
N LEU A 305 7.93 -3.21 22.72
CA LEU A 305 7.92 -3.69 21.33
C LEU A 305 6.64 -3.27 20.59
N LEU A 306 5.48 -3.29 21.26
CA LEU A 306 4.22 -2.79 20.69
C LEU A 306 4.28 -1.30 20.41
N LEU A 307 4.79 -0.49 21.34
CA LEU A 307 4.97 0.95 21.13
C LEU A 307 5.94 1.24 19.96
N GLN A 308 7.03 0.49 19.86
CA GLN A 308 7.96 0.60 18.73
C GLN A 308 7.29 0.24 17.41
N TYR A 309 6.49 -0.82 17.39
CA TYR A 309 5.75 -1.23 16.20
C TYR A 309 4.71 -0.17 15.77
N GLU A 310 3.95 0.38 16.72
CA GLU A 310 3.00 1.47 16.43
C GLU A 310 3.69 2.68 15.82
N GLU A 311 4.89 3.01 16.31
CA GLU A 311 5.70 4.10 15.75
C GLU A 311 6.14 3.79 14.31
N VAL A 312 6.62 2.55 14.06
CA VAL A 312 7.01 2.10 12.71
C VAL A 312 5.81 2.14 11.75
N VAL A 313 4.64 1.67 12.19
CA VAL A 313 3.41 1.72 11.38
C VAL A 313 3.01 3.17 11.09
N ARG A 314 3.09 4.05 12.08
CA ARG A 314 2.79 5.47 11.90
C ARG A 314 3.75 6.12 10.90
N GLN A 315 5.05 5.87 11.01
CA GLN A 315 6.06 6.36 10.08
C GLN A 315 5.85 5.79 8.66
N SER A 316 5.56 4.51 8.56
CA SER A 316 5.26 3.83 7.30
C SER A 316 4.04 4.45 6.60
N ASN A 317 2.95 4.68 7.34
CA ASN A 317 1.76 5.33 6.81
C ASN A 317 2.03 6.79 6.37
N TYR A 318 2.86 7.51 7.14
CA TYR A 318 3.27 8.86 6.76
C TYR A 318 4.10 8.86 5.47
N LEU A 319 5.06 7.96 5.36
CA LEU A 319 5.87 7.79 4.13
C LEU A 319 4.99 7.41 2.94
N LYS A 320 4.08 6.46 3.09
CA LYS A 320 3.11 6.07 2.06
C LYS A 320 2.27 7.25 1.56
N MET A 321 1.82 8.09 2.49
CA MET A 321 1.11 9.32 2.16
C MET A 321 2.01 10.31 1.39
N MET A 322 3.24 10.51 1.83
CA MET A 322 4.21 11.38 1.16
C MET A 322 4.53 10.90 -0.26
N TYR A 323 4.75 9.60 -0.44
CA TYR A 323 4.97 9.01 -1.77
C TYR A 323 3.77 9.17 -2.69
N SER A 324 2.56 8.91 -2.18
CA SER A 324 1.32 9.15 -2.92
C SER A 324 1.18 10.60 -3.37
N GLN A 325 1.52 11.56 -2.50
CA GLN A 325 1.50 12.98 -2.84
C GLN A 325 2.60 13.34 -3.86
N ALA A 326 3.79 12.81 -3.68
CA ALA A 326 4.91 13.01 -4.62
C ALA A 326 4.58 12.44 -6.01
N GLY A 327 3.99 11.25 -6.08
CA GLY A 327 3.50 10.65 -7.31
C GLY A 327 2.46 11.52 -8.02
N ALA A 328 1.45 11.97 -7.28
CA ALA A 328 0.42 12.88 -7.82
C ALA A 328 1.01 14.21 -8.31
N MET A 329 2.02 14.73 -7.60
CA MET A 329 2.73 15.94 -7.99
C MET A 329 3.56 15.71 -9.26
N HIS A 330 4.24 14.57 -9.35
CA HIS A 330 5.00 14.18 -10.53
C HIS A 330 4.10 14.04 -11.78
N ASP A 331 2.95 13.39 -11.65
CA ASP A 331 1.97 13.26 -12.73
C ASP A 331 1.38 14.62 -13.13
N SER A 332 1.15 15.50 -12.16
CA SER A 332 0.73 16.88 -12.41
C SER A 332 1.79 17.65 -13.20
N ILE A 333 3.07 17.51 -12.85
CA ILE A 333 4.20 18.12 -13.57
C ILE A 333 4.29 17.57 -14.99
N LYS A 334 4.18 16.25 -15.18
CA LYS A 334 4.16 15.63 -16.52
C LYS A 334 3.00 16.19 -17.37
N LEU A 335 1.81 16.27 -16.79
CA LEU A 335 0.65 16.85 -17.48
C LEU A 335 0.88 18.31 -17.86
N GLN A 336 1.46 19.12 -16.96
CA GLN A 336 1.83 20.50 -17.25
C GLN A 336 2.86 20.59 -18.39
N GLN A 337 3.87 19.72 -18.40
CA GLN A 337 4.87 19.65 -19.48
C GLN A 337 4.23 19.31 -20.83
N ILE A 338 3.30 18.36 -20.85
CA ILE A 338 2.52 18.00 -22.06
C ILE A 338 1.69 19.20 -22.54
N ILE A 339 1.00 19.88 -21.63
CA ILE A 339 0.19 21.07 -21.96
C ILE A 339 1.08 22.18 -22.53
N ILE A 340 2.22 22.46 -21.88
CA ILE A 340 3.19 23.45 -22.38
C ILE A 340 3.69 23.05 -23.77
N GLY A 341 4.01 21.77 -23.99
CA GLY A 341 4.41 21.23 -25.28
C GLY A 341 3.35 21.47 -26.37
N ILE A 342 2.07 21.21 -26.06
CA ILE A 342 0.94 21.44 -26.97
C ILE A 342 0.79 22.94 -27.28
N ILE A 343 0.92 23.80 -26.25
CA ILE A 343 0.85 25.26 -26.44
C ILE A 343 1.98 25.74 -27.34
N LEU A 344 3.22 25.28 -27.10
CA LEU A 344 4.36 25.65 -27.93
C LEU A 344 4.19 25.17 -29.37
N LEU A 345 3.70 23.94 -29.57
CA LEU A 345 3.43 23.41 -30.89
C LEU A 345 2.33 24.23 -31.62
N SER A 346 1.26 24.58 -30.91
CA SER A 346 0.18 25.41 -31.46
C SER A 346 0.66 26.81 -31.84
N LEU A 347 1.53 27.42 -31.02
CA LEU A 347 2.19 28.70 -31.35
C LEU A 347 3.04 28.61 -32.62
N ILE A 348 3.82 27.53 -32.76
CA ILE A 348 4.61 27.28 -33.98
C ILE A 348 3.68 27.19 -35.21
N VAL A 349 2.59 26.43 -35.07
CA VAL A 349 1.58 26.31 -36.17
C VAL A 349 0.99 27.67 -36.52
N ILE A 350 0.61 28.47 -35.51
CA ILE A 350 0.08 29.83 -35.72
C ILE A 350 1.13 30.71 -36.42
N VAL A 351 2.39 30.67 -36.02
CA VAL A 351 3.47 31.45 -36.67
C VAL A 351 3.64 31.01 -38.14
N ILE A 352 3.58 29.71 -38.41
CA ILE A 352 3.65 29.17 -39.77
C ILE A 352 2.46 29.68 -40.60
N LEU A 353 1.23 29.54 -40.06
CA LEU A 353 0.01 30.01 -40.74
C LEU A 353 0.06 31.51 -40.98
N LEU A 354 0.50 32.30 -40.00
CA LEU A 354 0.69 33.73 -40.11
C LEU A 354 1.71 34.09 -41.21
N SER A 355 2.82 33.31 -41.24
CA SER A 355 3.85 33.47 -42.30
C SER A 355 3.29 33.19 -43.69
N PHE A 356 2.47 32.14 -43.85
CA PHE A 356 1.76 31.84 -45.09
C PHE A 356 0.75 32.92 -45.43
N TYR A 357 -0.02 33.40 -44.46
CA TYR A 357 -0.98 34.49 -44.66
C TYR A 357 -0.28 35.78 -45.10
N ILE A 358 0.80 36.16 -44.43
CA ILE A 358 1.60 37.35 -44.80
C ILE A 358 2.14 37.20 -46.23
N ARG A 359 2.69 36.03 -46.59
CA ARG A 359 3.20 35.78 -47.96
C ARG A 359 2.07 35.87 -48.99
N ALA A 360 0.91 35.25 -48.71
CA ALA A 360 -0.24 35.33 -49.60
C ALA A 360 -0.77 36.76 -49.71
N PHE A 361 -0.77 37.50 -48.60
CA PHE A 361 -1.16 38.92 -48.60
C PHE A 361 -0.21 39.78 -49.43
N VAL A 362 1.11 39.60 -49.26
CA VAL A 362 2.12 40.31 -50.06
C VAL A 362 2.01 39.95 -51.55
N GLN A 363 1.83 38.65 -51.86
CA GLN A 363 1.59 38.23 -53.26
C GLN A 363 0.34 38.83 -53.82
N LYS A 364 -0.78 38.86 -53.07
CA LYS A 364 -2.05 39.48 -53.48
C LYS A 364 -1.86 40.98 -53.69
N LYS A 365 -1.15 41.66 -52.77
CA LYS A 365 -0.81 43.09 -52.91
C LYS A 365 -0.01 43.36 -54.16
N ASN A 366 1.08 42.60 -54.40
CA ASN A 366 1.91 42.75 -55.58
C ASN A 366 1.13 42.46 -56.88
N LEU A 367 0.20 41.50 -56.85
CA LEU A 367 -0.70 41.21 -57.97
C LEU A 367 -1.67 42.34 -58.22
N TYR A 368 -2.22 42.96 -57.15
CA TYR A 368 -3.08 44.13 -57.27
C TYR A 368 -2.29 45.35 -57.84
N GLU A 369 -1.08 45.61 -57.37
CA GLU A 369 -0.21 46.67 -57.84
C GLU A 369 0.16 46.48 -59.34
N ASN A 370 0.49 45.22 -59.71
CA ASN A 370 0.74 44.89 -61.13
C ASN A 370 -0.53 45.03 -62.00
N LEU A 371 -1.68 44.59 -61.46
CA LEU A 371 -2.98 44.72 -62.14
C LEU A 371 -3.41 46.20 -62.31
N GLN A 372 -3.15 47.04 -61.29
CA GLN A 372 -3.31 48.47 -61.35
C GLN A 372 -2.40 49.12 -62.38
N ALA A 373 -1.12 48.74 -62.40
CA ALA A 373 -0.16 49.24 -63.40
C ALA A 373 -0.52 48.79 -64.80
N GLU A 374 -1.03 47.55 -64.98
CA GLU A 374 -1.59 47.12 -66.29
C GLU A 374 -2.90 47.87 -66.62
N LYS A 375 -3.78 48.08 -65.66
CA LYS A 375 -4.98 48.82 -65.79
C LYS A 375 -4.69 50.30 -66.21
N GLU A 376 -3.72 50.93 -65.54
CA GLU A 376 -3.26 52.27 -65.90
C GLU A 376 -2.59 52.29 -67.26
N LYS A 377 -1.90 51.20 -67.67
CA LYS A 377 -1.43 51.08 -69.07
C LYS A 377 -2.54 50.96 -70.08
N VAL A 378 -3.52 50.14 -69.76
CA VAL A 378 -4.74 49.98 -70.62
C VAL A 378 -5.61 51.24 -70.59
N GLU A 379 -5.72 51.94 -69.45
CA GLU A 379 -6.42 53.22 -69.35
C GLU A 379 -5.67 54.31 -70.12
N ARG A 380 -4.31 54.39 -70.07
CA ARG A 380 -3.54 55.27 -70.93
C ARG A 380 -3.69 54.94 -72.40
N GLN A 381 -3.72 53.65 -72.75
CA GLN A 381 -3.99 53.22 -74.11
C GLN A 381 -5.47 53.46 -74.48
N ARG A 382 -6.37 53.42 -73.49
CA ARG A 382 -7.76 53.75 -73.69
C ARG A 382 -7.99 55.28 -73.71
N ASP A 383 -7.29 56.01 -72.83
CA ASP A 383 -7.35 57.49 -72.86
C ASP A 383 -6.67 58.07 -74.10
N GLU A 384 -5.63 57.43 -74.67
CA GLU A 384 -5.13 57.70 -76.01
C GLU A 384 -6.13 57.31 -77.12
N LEU A 385 -7.07 56.38 -76.83
CA LEU A 385 -8.18 55.96 -77.68
C LEU A 385 -9.48 56.67 -77.31
N GLU A 386 -9.69 57.14 -76.06
CA GLU A 386 -10.85 57.86 -75.52
C GLU A 386 -10.65 59.40 -75.43
N GLU A 387 -9.45 59.97 -75.74
CA GLU A 387 -9.36 61.33 -76.23
C GLU A 387 -10.19 61.48 -77.56
N GLN A 388 -10.61 60.29 -78.05
CA GLN A 388 -11.54 60.23 -79.18
C GLN A 388 -12.97 59.88 -78.81
N ARG A 389 -13.25 59.56 -77.60
CA ARG A 389 -14.62 59.19 -77.20
C ARG A 389 -14.90 59.59 -75.76
N ASP A 390 -15.52 60.75 -75.72
CA ASP A 390 -16.02 61.44 -74.54
C ASP A 390 -16.88 60.64 -73.59
N ARG A 391 -16.59 60.89 -72.26
CA ARG A 391 -17.60 61.17 -71.23
C ARG A 391 -18.69 60.13 -70.98
N LEU A 392 -18.80 59.65 -69.84
CA LEU A 392 -20.00 59.54 -69.02
C LEU A 392 -19.92 58.41 -67.95
N ILE A 393 -20.07 58.87 -66.77
CA ILE A 393 -21.03 58.58 -65.62
C ILE A 393 -20.65 57.42 -64.74
N GLU A 394 -20.30 57.59 -63.52
CA GLU A 394 -20.71 57.98 -62.17
C GLU A 394 -21.61 56.98 -61.39
N LEU A 395 -21.25 56.75 -60.10
CA LEU A 395 -22.13 56.47 -58.94
C LEU A 395 -22.55 55.00 -58.70
N SER A 396 -22.77 54.45 -57.52
CA SER A 396 -22.75 54.83 -56.08
C SER A 396 -23.09 53.64 -55.17
N ILE A 397 -22.53 53.57 -53.92
CA ILE A 397 -23.18 53.65 -52.59
C ILE A 397 -23.49 52.36 -51.78
N THR A 398 -22.88 52.22 -50.63
CA THR A 398 -23.24 51.88 -49.19
C THR A 398 -24.03 50.63 -48.86
N GLY A 399 -23.95 50.00 -47.72
CA GLY A 399 -23.50 50.13 -46.34
C GLY A 399 -24.11 49.12 -45.35
N HIS A 400 -23.60 49.08 -44.15
CA HIS A 400 -24.13 48.71 -42.77
C HIS A 400 -24.50 47.27 -42.39
N ASN A 401 -24.45 46.81 -41.17
CA ASN A 401 -24.09 47.04 -39.75
C ASN A 401 -24.35 45.74 -38.97
N GLU A 402 -23.62 45.39 -37.97
CA GLU A 402 -23.64 45.46 -36.48
C GLU A 402 -24.73 44.69 -35.71
N ASP A 403 -24.38 44.07 -34.68
CA ASP A 403 -24.41 43.99 -33.20
C ASP A 403 -25.16 42.74 -32.68
N GLU A 404 -24.95 42.16 -31.56
CA GLU A 404 -25.12 42.51 -30.16
C GLU A 404 -24.66 41.44 -29.18
N GLU A 405 -24.45 41.89 -27.97
CA GLU A 405 -23.90 41.26 -26.75
C GLU A 405 -24.94 40.94 -25.66
N THR A 406 -24.42 40.29 -24.61
CA THR A 406 -24.73 40.36 -23.16
C THR A 406 -25.88 39.56 -22.54
N GLU A 407 -25.49 39.02 -21.40
CA GLU A 407 -26.15 38.78 -20.09
C GLU A 407 -26.26 37.35 -19.60
N GLN A 408 -25.53 37.07 -18.52
CA GLN A 408 -26.10 36.34 -17.35
C GLN A 408 -25.15 36.28 -16.15
N ALA A 409 -25.35 37.14 -15.19
CA ALA A 409 -24.91 36.99 -13.81
C ALA A 409 -26.13 37.14 -12.90
N GLY A 410 -26.47 36.10 -12.14
CA GLY A 410 -27.47 36.25 -11.09
C GLY A 410 -28.42 35.10 -10.84
N LYS A 411 -27.90 33.87 -10.52
CA LYS A 411 -28.74 32.80 -9.94
C LYS A 411 -27.91 31.73 -9.26
N ASP A 412 -27.51 31.89 -8.01
CA ASP A 412 -27.02 30.71 -7.25
C ASP A 412 -27.15 30.77 -5.72
N VAL A 413 -27.68 31.80 -5.11
CA VAL A 413 -27.74 31.87 -3.63
C VAL A 413 -28.73 30.86 -3.03
N ARG A 414 -29.73 30.37 -3.75
CA ARG A 414 -30.65 29.31 -3.28
C ARG A 414 -30.07 27.90 -3.41
N GLY A 415 -29.27 27.66 -4.43
CA GLY A 415 -28.66 26.32 -4.66
C GLY A 415 -27.56 25.98 -3.65
N ASP A 416 -26.83 26.97 -3.19
CA ASP A 416 -25.71 26.76 -2.27
C ASP A 416 -26.15 26.54 -0.83
N SER A 417 -27.20 27.22 -0.40
CA SER A 417 -27.82 26.95 0.91
C SER A 417 -28.43 25.53 0.96
N ALA A 418 -29.13 25.12 -0.08
CA ALA A 418 -29.71 23.78 -0.19
C ALA A 418 -28.62 22.68 -0.25
N PHE A 419 -27.48 22.95 -0.88
CA PHE A 419 -26.37 22.03 -0.93
C PHE A 419 -25.75 21.80 0.46
N ILE A 420 -25.47 22.88 1.22
CA ILE A 420 -24.92 22.75 2.58
C ILE A 420 -25.88 22.02 3.49
N GLN A 421 -27.18 22.31 3.39
CA GLN A 421 -28.19 21.55 4.16
C GLN A 421 -28.15 20.04 3.84
N LYS A 422 -28.08 19.69 2.56
CA LYS A 422 -28.01 18.29 2.14
C LYS A 422 -26.70 17.60 2.56
N PHE A 423 -25.57 18.31 2.47
CA PHE A 423 -24.28 17.83 2.98
C PHE A 423 -24.35 17.56 4.50
N THR A 424 -24.86 18.54 5.26
CA THR A 424 -25.04 18.39 6.71
C THR A 424 -25.94 17.21 7.04
N GLN A 425 -27.04 17.05 6.35
CA GLN A 425 -27.99 15.95 6.56
C GLN A 425 -27.33 14.58 6.31
N VAL A 426 -26.56 14.44 5.23
CA VAL A 426 -25.84 13.18 4.91
C VAL A 426 -24.79 12.87 5.99
N VAL A 427 -24.05 13.88 6.42
CA VAL A 427 -23.08 13.72 7.52
C VAL A 427 -23.78 13.33 8.83
N GLU A 428 -24.88 13.99 9.19
CA GLU A 428 -25.63 13.68 10.42
C GLU A 428 -26.17 12.26 10.46
N GLN A 429 -26.57 11.71 9.31
CA GLN A 429 -27.09 10.34 9.20
C GLN A 429 -26.00 9.27 9.34
N LYS A 430 -24.77 9.56 8.97
CA LYS A 430 -23.67 8.58 8.90
C LYS A 430 -22.48 8.90 9.80
N MET A 431 -22.49 10.01 10.55
CA MET A 431 -21.31 10.49 11.30
C MET A 431 -20.87 9.61 12.46
N ASP A 432 -21.71 8.68 12.90
CA ASP A 432 -21.41 7.70 13.93
C ASP A 432 -20.54 6.53 13.43
N ASP A 433 -20.45 6.34 12.11
CA ASP A 433 -19.52 5.40 11.50
C ASP A 433 -18.09 5.97 11.53
N PRO A 434 -17.13 5.31 12.22
CA PRO A 434 -15.74 5.76 12.25
C PRO A 434 -15.05 5.69 10.90
N GLU A 435 -15.51 4.82 9.99
CA GLU A 435 -14.96 4.65 8.65
C GLU A 435 -15.58 5.60 7.61
N LEU A 436 -16.52 6.47 8.01
CA LEU A 436 -17.16 7.43 7.10
C LEU A 436 -16.11 8.28 6.39
N SER A 437 -16.01 8.08 5.08
CA SER A 437 -15.07 8.77 4.20
C SER A 437 -15.72 9.92 3.41
N VAL A 438 -14.90 10.77 2.83
CA VAL A 438 -15.36 11.84 1.92
C VAL A 438 -15.93 11.24 0.63
N GLU A 439 -15.47 10.05 0.24
CA GLU A 439 -15.96 9.26 -0.88
C GLU A 439 -17.41 8.84 -0.68
N ASP A 440 -17.76 8.38 0.51
CA ASP A 440 -19.13 7.96 0.84
C ASP A 440 -20.10 9.13 0.74
N ILE A 441 -19.70 10.29 1.25
CA ILE A 441 -20.50 11.51 1.19
C ILE A 441 -20.61 12.02 -0.26
N SER A 442 -19.54 11.94 -1.04
CA SER A 442 -19.56 12.38 -2.43
C SER A 442 -20.46 11.50 -3.30
N SER A 443 -20.47 10.20 -3.03
CA SER A 443 -21.35 9.23 -3.69
C SER A 443 -22.81 9.47 -3.38
N GLU A 444 -23.14 9.75 -2.13
CA GLU A 444 -24.51 10.04 -1.66
C GLU A 444 -25.05 11.37 -2.25
N LEU A 445 -24.15 12.31 -2.48
CA LEU A 445 -24.49 13.61 -3.09
C LEU A 445 -24.40 13.62 -4.62
N TYR A 446 -24.14 12.46 -5.24
CA TYR A 446 -24.03 12.29 -6.70
C TYR A 446 -23.00 13.24 -7.33
N MET A 447 -21.83 13.42 -6.70
CA MET A 447 -20.76 14.27 -7.21
C MET A 447 -19.39 13.65 -7.01
N SER A 448 -18.38 14.13 -7.74
CA SER A 448 -17.02 13.66 -7.53
C SER A 448 -16.44 14.24 -6.23
N ARG A 449 -15.49 13.51 -5.63
CA ARG A 449 -14.75 13.96 -4.42
C ARG A 449 -14.15 15.35 -4.60
N VAL A 450 -13.60 15.64 -5.79
CA VAL A 450 -13.00 16.95 -6.10
C VAL A 450 -14.05 18.06 -6.11
N GLN A 451 -15.23 17.77 -6.68
CA GLN A 451 -16.35 18.72 -6.70
C GLN A 451 -16.87 18.98 -5.28
N LEU A 452 -17.04 17.92 -4.49
CA LEU A 452 -17.45 18.03 -3.09
C LEU A 452 -16.45 18.87 -2.30
N TYR A 453 -15.15 18.54 -2.40
CA TYR A 453 -14.10 19.26 -1.70
C TYR A 453 -14.09 20.76 -2.05
N ARG A 454 -14.13 21.07 -3.35
CA ARG A 454 -14.13 22.46 -3.86
C ARG A 454 -15.36 23.21 -3.38
N ARG A 455 -16.54 22.60 -3.48
CA ARG A 455 -17.81 23.26 -3.15
C ARG A 455 -17.97 23.48 -1.64
N VAL A 456 -17.68 22.48 -0.82
CA VAL A 456 -17.70 22.63 0.64
C VAL A 456 -16.71 23.71 1.09
N LYS A 457 -15.48 23.68 0.55
CA LYS A 457 -14.44 24.65 0.91
C LYS A 457 -14.79 26.07 0.47
N THR A 458 -15.36 26.24 -0.73
CA THR A 458 -15.81 27.55 -1.21
C THR A 458 -16.93 28.12 -0.35
N LEU A 459 -17.90 27.29 0.08
CA LEU A 459 -19.08 27.76 0.81
C LEU A 459 -18.85 27.90 2.31
N THR A 460 -17.95 27.10 2.90
CA THR A 460 -17.74 27.05 4.36
C THR A 460 -16.37 27.53 4.80
N GLY A 461 -15.43 27.72 3.87
CA GLY A 461 -14.02 27.98 4.17
C GLY A 461 -13.25 26.76 4.66
N LYS A 462 -13.90 25.62 4.91
CA LYS A 462 -13.35 24.43 5.54
C LYS A 462 -13.37 23.22 4.59
N SER A 463 -12.45 22.28 4.80
CA SER A 463 -12.49 21.02 4.08
C SER A 463 -13.67 20.14 4.55
N PRO A 464 -14.15 19.19 3.71
CA PRO A 464 -15.17 18.23 4.13
C PRO A 464 -14.78 17.46 5.39
N VAL A 465 -13.51 17.02 5.50
CA VAL A 465 -13.00 16.33 6.68
C VAL A 465 -13.08 17.19 7.94
N GLU A 466 -12.75 18.45 7.82
CA GLU A 466 -12.86 19.41 8.95
C GLU A 466 -14.32 19.63 9.33
N MET A 467 -15.22 19.70 8.36
CA MET A 467 -16.67 19.84 8.61
C MET A 467 -17.22 18.63 9.35
N ILE A 468 -16.91 17.40 8.87
CA ILE A 468 -17.33 16.15 9.54
C ILE A 468 -16.82 16.13 10.99
N ARG A 469 -15.52 16.43 11.18
CA ARG A 469 -14.92 16.45 12.52
C ARG A 469 -15.59 17.47 13.42
N GLN A 470 -15.91 18.68 12.94
CA GLN A 470 -16.60 19.69 13.71
C GLN A 470 -18.02 19.27 14.06
N MET A 471 -18.74 18.63 13.14
CA MET A 471 -20.09 18.11 13.40
C MET A 471 -20.07 17.01 14.45
N ARG A 472 -19.10 16.08 14.36
CA ARG A 472 -18.87 15.05 15.38
C ARG A 472 -18.58 15.66 16.75
N LEU A 473 -17.72 16.67 16.80
CA LEU A 473 -17.37 17.37 18.05
C LEU A 473 -18.56 18.15 18.62
N ALA A 474 -19.36 18.81 17.77
CA ALA A 474 -20.58 19.50 18.21
C ALA A 474 -21.62 18.53 18.77
N LYS A 475 -21.81 17.37 18.11
CA LYS A 475 -22.68 16.29 18.62
C LYS A 475 -22.15 15.71 19.94
N ALA A 476 -20.82 15.55 20.05
CA ALA A 476 -20.17 15.09 21.27
C ALA A 476 -20.36 16.08 22.43
N ASP A 477 -20.20 17.39 22.21
CA ASP A 477 -20.39 18.43 23.23
C ASP A 477 -21.83 18.39 23.78
N LYS A 478 -22.81 18.19 22.90
CA LYS A 478 -24.20 17.99 23.29
C LYS A 478 -24.39 16.73 24.11
N LEU A 479 -23.85 15.60 23.66
CA LEU A 479 -23.95 14.32 24.40
C LEU A 479 -23.23 14.37 25.75
N LEU A 480 -22.09 15.05 25.85
CA LEU A 480 -21.36 15.27 27.11
C LEU A 480 -22.19 16.09 28.13
N SER A 481 -23.03 17.02 27.65
CA SER A 481 -23.87 17.85 28.52
C SER A 481 -25.23 17.22 28.83
N GLU A 482 -25.75 16.33 28.01
CA GLU A 482 -27.11 15.82 28.08
C GLU A 482 -27.22 14.35 28.53
N THR A 483 -26.12 13.57 28.49
CA THR A 483 -26.14 12.15 28.79
C THR A 483 -25.14 11.73 29.87
N SER A 484 -25.34 10.55 30.45
CA SER A 484 -24.42 9.93 31.41
C SER A 484 -23.41 8.96 30.77
N LEU A 485 -23.29 8.96 29.43
CA LEU A 485 -22.34 8.12 28.72
C LEU A 485 -20.90 8.58 29.01
N ASN A 486 -19.97 7.66 29.21
CA ASN A 486 -18.59 8.01 29.44
C ASN A 486 -17.92 8.62 28.18
N ILE A 487 -16.81 9.32 28.37
CA ILE A 487 -16.10 10.05 27.30
C ILE A 487 -15.71 9.11 26.13
N SER A 488 -15.32 7.87 26.44
CA SER A 488 -14.96 6.89 25.42
C SER A 488 -16.18 6.40 24.64
N GLU A 489 -17.30 6.15 25.32
CA GLU A 489 -18.56 5.79 24.67
C GLU A 489 -19.07 6.91 23.77
N ILE A 490 -18.98 8.16 24.22
CA ILE A 490 -19.34 9.32 23.41
C ILE A 490 -18.41 9.44 22.19
N ALA A 491 -17.11 9.28 22.39
CA ALA A 491 -16.15 9.31 21.29
C ALA A 491 -16.51 8.32 20.19
N TYR A 492 -16.77 7.06 20.56
CA TYR A 492 -17.17 6.02 19.60
C TYR A 492 -18.54 6.28 18.99
N LYS A 493 -19.51 6.73 19.80
CA LYS A 493 -20.87 7.03 19.36
C LYS A 493 -20.96 8.19 18.35
N VAL A 494 -19.98 9.08 18.34
CA VAL A 494 -19.91 10.14 17.34
C VAL A 494 -18.90 9.85 16.22
N GLY A 495 -18.44 8.61 16.11
CA GLY A 495 -17.63 8.12 15.00
C GLY A 495 -16.13 8.38 15.11
N PHE A 496 -15.57 8.58 16.31
CA PHE A 496 -14.12 8.56 16.50
C PHE A 496 -13.63 7.13 16.74
N SER A 497 -12.58 6.73 16.05
CA SER A 497 -11.94 5.42 16.21
C SER A 497 -11.08 5.32 17.48
N SER A 498 -10.80 6.42 18.17
CA SER A 498 -9.96 6.47 19.36
C SER A 498 -10.41 7.58 20.30
N ALA A 499 -10.65 7.24 21.57
CA ALA A 499 -10.99 8.19 22.63
C ALA A 499 -9.85 9.20 22.92
N SER A 500 -8.61 8.78 22.76
CA SER A 500 -7.44 9.65 22.92
C SER A 500 -7.39 10.72 21.81
N TYR A 501 -7.62 10.31 20.58
CA TYR A 501 -7.69 11.22 19.44
C TYR A 501 -8.89 12.16 19.54
N PHE A 502 -10.04 11.65 19.95
CA PHE A 502 -11.23 12.47 20.25
C PHE A 502 -10.92 13.56 21.28
N THR A 503 -10.31 13.18 22.41
CA THR A 503 -9.98 14.12 23.50
C THR A 503 -9.07 15.23 23.00
N LYS A 504 -8.07 14.90 22.17
CA LYS A 504 -7.20 15.89 21.55
C LYS A 504 -7.98 16.83 20.63
N CYS A 505 -8.77 16.29 19.69
CA CYS A 505 -9.56 17.09 18.75
C CYS A 505 -10.58 17.99 19.47
N TYR A 506 -11.19 17.47 20.52
CA TYR A 506 -12.17 18.23 21.32
C TYR A 506 -11.51 19.41 22.03
N ARG A 507 -10.36 19.17 22.69
CA ARG A 507 -9.58 20.24 23.33
C ARG A 507 -9.14 21.31 22.33
N ASP A 508 -8.63 20.88 21.17
CA ASP A 508 -8.11 21.78 20.13
C ASP A 508 -9.25 22.64 19.50
N TYR A 509 -10.50 22.13 19.51
CA TYR A 509 -11.65 22.84 18.93
C TYR A 509 -12.38 23.74 19.96
N PHE A 510 -12.62 23.23 21.18
CA PHE A 510 -13.38 23.94 22.21
C PHE A 510 -12.52 24.66 23.26
N ASN A 511 -11.20 24.51 23.19
CA ASN A 511 -10.23 25.05 24.19
C ASN A 511 -10.49 24.55 25.64
N LYS A 512 -11.17 23.39 25.79
CA LYS A 512 -11.50 22.72 27.05
C LYS A 512 -11.45 21.22 26.89
N LEU A 513 -11.24 20.49 27.96
CA LEU A 513 -11.26 19.03 27.90
C LEU A 513 -12.72 18.47 27.92
N PRO A 514 -13.01 17.31 27.30
CA PRO A 514 -14.34 16.71 27.36
C PRO A 514 -14.87 16.52 28.78
N ARG A 515 -13.99 16.20 29.73
CA ARG A 515 -14.32 16.06 31.17
C ARG A 515 -14.85 17.33 31.82
N GLU A 516 -14.52 18.49 31.26
CA GLU A 516 -14.96 19.78 31.78
C GLU A 516 -16.37 20.15 31.33
N THR A 517 -16.84 19.50 30.26
CA THR A 517 -18.22 19.64 29.76
C THR A 517 -19.10 18.51 30.28
N HIS A 518 -18.52 17.34 30.56
CA HIS A 518 -19.24 16.15 30.99
C HIS A 518 -19.92 16.40 32.34
N LYS A 519 -21.24 16.45 32.35
CA LYS A 519 -22.05 16.50 33.59
C LYS A 519 -22.18 15.07 34.11
N ILE A 520 -21.50 14.76 35.20
CA ILE A 520 -21.63 13.50 35.96
C ILE A 520 -22.98 13.44 36.64
#